data_9a467c9bd2a10a8f2f7b045bf2f5de71
#
_entry.id   9a467c9bd2a10a8f2f7b045bf2f5de71
#
_cell.length_a   1.000
_cell.length_b   1.000
_cell.length_c   1.000
_cell.angle_alpha   90.00
_cell.angle_beta   90.00
_cell.angle_gamma   90.00
#
_symmetry.space_group_name_H-M   'P 1'
#
loop_
_entity.id
_entity.type
_entity.pdbx_description
1 polymer ?
#
loop_
_entity_poly.entity_id
_entity_poly.type
_entity_poly.pdbx_seq_one_letter_code
_entity_poly.pdbx_strand_id
1 'polypeptide(L)'
;MSTVFEEDVTTKSALNVTEKEAIGRVAAGLVTNDDFVFIDAGTTTAAMIDFIYDNVRATFVTNGIVHAKKLIQKGLKAYIIGGQIKLTTEAVVGTEAINNLRKYNFTKTFIGTNGISVKGGYSTPDVEEAAVKSEVLKRGRNNFILGDHTKFDKEYAVTFGILKDACIVTDELEDNEFREHAVVKEAFA
;
A
#
# COMPACT_ATOMS: atom_id res chain seq x y z
N MET A 1 -5.15 21.03 -7.19
CA MET A 1 -4.44 20.90 -8.49
C MET A 1 -4.07 19.44 -8.67
N SER A 2 -4.57 18.78 -9.72
CA SER A 2 -4.19 17.40 -10.00
C SER A 2 -2.75 17.38 -10.49
N THR A 3 -1.87 16.74 -9.75
CA THR A 3 -0.49 16.48 -10.19
C THR A 3 -0.52 15.33 -11.18
N VAL A 4 -0.08 15.60 -12.42
CA VAL A 4 -0.17 14.66 -13.56
C VAL A 4 0.98 13.65 -13.56
N PHE A 5 2.03 13.87 -12.78
CA PHE A 5 3.25 13.05 -12.82
C PHE A 5 3.48 12.29 -11.53
N GLU A 6 3.84 11.03 -11.67
CA GLU A 6 4.34 10.21 -10.57
C GLU A 6 5.84 10.46 -10.38
N GLU A 7 6.23 10.79 -9.15
CA GLU A 7 7.63 10.85 -8.78
C GLU A 7 8.23 9.44 -8.80
N ASP A 8 9.49 9.33 -9.20
CA ASP A 8 10.19 8.04 -9.19
C ASP A 8 10.38 7.50 -7.77
N VAL A 9 10.61 6.19 -7.67
CA VAL A 9 10.76 5.49 -6.39
C VAL A 9 11.94 6.00 -5.57
N THR A 10 13.01 6.47 -6.21
CA THR A 10 14.21 6.98 -5.54
C THR A 10 13.89 8.29 -4.82
N THR A 11 13.24 9.23 -5.51
CA THR A 11 12.78 10.50 -4.94
C THR A 11 11.81 10.25 -3.79
N LYS A 12 10.79 9.42 -4.01
CA LYS A 12 9.80 9.08 -2.96
C LYS A 12 10.43 8.42 -1.74
N SER A 13 11.46 7.61 -1.90
CA SER A 13 12.14 6.92 -0.78
C SER A 13 12.85 7.88 0.16
N ALA A 14 13.30 9.03 -0.34
CA ALA A 14 14.01 10.04 0.44
C ALA A 14 13.07 11.01 1.18
N LEU A 15 11.76 11.02 0.86
CA LEU A 15 10.77 11.92 1.45
C LEU A 15 10.05 11.26 2.63
N ASN A 16 9.80 12.05 3.71
CA ASN A 16 8.97 11.65 4.85
C ASN A 16 9.38 10.30 5.45
N VAL A 17 10.69 10.10 5.64
CA VAL A 17 11.24 8.80 6.09
C VAL A 17 10.73 8.45 7.48
N THR A 18 10.75 9.41 8.42
CA THR A 18 10.29 9.21 9.80
C THR A 18 8.81 8.83 9.86
N GLU A 19 7.98 9.52 9.08
CA GLU A 19 6.54 9.28 8.97
C GLU A 19 6.27 7.88 8.39
N LYS A 20 6.97 7.51 7.32
CA LYS A 20 6.84 6.19 6.71
C LYS A 20 7.27 5.05 7.64
N GLU A 21 8.33 5.25 8.42
CA GLU A 21 8.77 4.29 9.42
C GLU A 21 7.73 4.12 10.53
N ALA A 22 7.16 5.24 11.02
CA ALA A 22 6.12 5.20 12.04
C ALA A 22 4.86 4.47 11.52
N ILE A 23 4.38 4.83 10.33
CA ILE A 23 3.27 4.14 9.65
C ILE A 23 3.59 2.65 9.45
N GLY A 24 4.79 2.36 8.96
CA GLY A 24 5.26 1.00 8.71
C GLY A 24 5.27 0.14 9.96
N ARG A 25 5.68 0.69 11.10
CA ARG A 25 5.68 0.03 12.41
C ARG A 25 4.26 -0.33 12.87
N VAL A 26 3.32 0.59 12.74
CA VAL A 26 1.90 0.34 13.06
C VAL A 26 1.33 -0.75 12.13
N ALA A 27 1.57 -0.64 10.83
CA ALA A 27 1.08 -1.60 9.84
C ALA A 27 1.66 -3.01 10.06
N ALA A 28 2.97 -3.11 10.33
CA ALA A 28 3.62 -4.39 10.62
C ALA A 28 3.03 -5.08 11.86
N GLY A 29 2.68 -4.31 12.89
CA GLY A 29 2.03 -4.83 14.09
C GLY A 29 0.64 -5.42 13.88
N LEU A 30 0.01 -5.14 12.73
CA LEU A 30 -1.29 -5.72 12.37
C LEU A 30 -1.17 -7.12 11.75
N VAL A 31 0.03 -7.53 11.35
CA VAL A 31 0.26 -8.86 10.77
C VAL A 31 0.36 -9.91 11.88
N THR A 32 -0.40 -10.97 11.75
CA THR A 32 -0.45 -12.07 12.70
C THR A 32 -0.09 -13.41 12.05
N ASN A 33 0.18 -14.42 12.86
CA ASN A 33 0.36 -15.78 12.36
C ASN A 33 -0.87 -16.24 11.56
N ASP A 34 -0.62 -17.04 10.54
CA ASP A 34 -1.63 -17.59 9.63
C ASP A 34 -2.28 -16.58 8.68
N ASP A 35 -1.82 -15.32 8.69
CA ASP A 35 -2.25 -14.33 7.70
C ASP A 35 -1.73 -14.68 6.29
N PHE A 36 -2.55 -14.37 5.31
CA PHE A 36 -2.20 -14.34 3.89
C PHE A 36 -2.28 -12.88 3.42
N VAL A 37 -1.12 -12.27 3.26
CA VAL A 37 -0.96 -10.81 3.20
C VAL A 37 -0.55 -10.36 1.81
N PHE A 38 -1.19 -9.32 1.29
CA PHE A 38 -0.66 -8.58 0.14
C PHE A 38 0.04 -7.30 0.59
N ILE A 39 1.22 -7.04 0.02
CA ILE A 39 1.97 -5.80 0.22
C ILE A 39 2.22 -5.16 -1.16
N ASP A 40 1.65 -3.98 -1.37
CA ASP A 40 1.77 -3.20 -2.60
C ASP A 40 3.17 -2.60 -2.78
N ALA A 41 3.56 -2.38 -4.03
CA ALA A 41 4.81 -1.72 -4.40
C ALA A 41 4.74 -0.21 -4.10
N GLY A 42 5.20 0.21 -2.94
CA GLY A 42 5.25 1.61 -2.52
C GLY A 42 6.34 1.84 -1.49
N THR A 43 6.79 3.07 -1.30
CA THR A 43 7.87 3.37 -0.35
C THR A 43 7.44 3.23 1.11
N THR A 44 6.20 3.58 1.43
CA THR A 44 5.65 3.40 2.78
C THR A 44 5.43 1.91 3.10
N THR A 45 4.95 1.14 2.15
CA THR A 45 4.77 -0.30 2.31
C THR A 45 6.12 -1.04 2.36
N ALA A 46 7.15 -0.53 1.67
CA ALA A 46 8.51 -1.05 1.80
C ALA A 46 9.08 -0.83 3.21
N ALA A 47 8.83 0.33 3.80
CA ALA A 47 9.24 0.63 5.18
C ALA A 47 8.55 -0.32 6.20
N MET A 48 7.29 -0.68 5.96
CA MET A 48 6.57 -1.64 6.79
C MET A 48 7.31 -2.98 6.93
N ILE A 49 7.93 -3.47 5.86
CA ILE A 49 8.58 -4.78 5.85
C ILE A 49 9.71 -4.85 6.87
N ASP A 50 10.43 -3.75 7.10
CA ASP A 50 11.53 -3.70 8.05
C ASP A 50 11.09 -4.01 9.49
N PHE A 51 9.84 -3.74 9.83
CA PHE A 51 9.27 -3.94 11.16
C PHE A 51 8.45 -5.23 11.32
N ILE A 52 8.24 -6.01 10.27
CA ILE A 52 7.61 -7.33 10.37
C ILE A 52 8.53 -8.26 11.16
N TYR A 53 7.99 -8.96 12.16
CA TYR A 53 8.77 -9.93 12.94
C TYR A 53 9.25 -11.08 12.06
N ASP A 54 10.54 -11.44 12.15
CA ASP A 54 11.15 -12.49 11.34
C ASP A 54 10.58 -13.88 11.61
N ASN A 55 9.97 -14.08 12.78
CA ASN A 55 9.38 -15.35 13.21
C ASN A 55 7.86 -15.43 12.95
N VAL A 56 7.25 -14.43 12.31
CA VAL A 56 5.81 -14.49 11.99
C VAL A 56 5.55 -15.60 10.96
N ARG A 57 4.56 -16.43 11.23
CA ARG A 57 4.12 -17.50 10.31
C ARG A 57 3.01 -17.02 9.40
N ALA A 58 3.29 -16.00 8.63
CA ALA A 58 2.41 -15.47 7.59
C ALA A 58 2.97 -15.77 6.21
N THR A 59 2.11 -15.71 5.19
CA THR A 59 2.51 -15.80 3.79
C THR A 59 2.26 -14.46 3.12
N PHE A 60 3.24 -13.96 2.41
CA PHE A 60 3.20 -12.67 1.75
C PHE A 60 3.13 -12.80 0.24
N VAL A 61 2.36 -11.92 -0.38
CA VAL A 61 2.31 -11.72 -1.84
C VAL A 61 2.57 -10.25 -2.11
N THR A 62 3.38 -9.94 -3.10
CA THR A 62 3.69 -8.56 -3.46
C THR A 62 3.80 -8.38 -4.98
N ASN A 63 3.57 -7.16 -5.44
CA ASN A 63 3.89 -6.73 -6.80
C ASN A 63 5.15 -5.85 -6.87
N GLY A 64 5.89 -5.69 -5.76
CA GLY A 64 7.10 -4.89 -5.69
C GLY A 64 8.36 -5.74 -5.71
N ILE A 65 9.31 -5.43 -6.60
CA ILE A 65 10.59 -6.15 -6.69
C ILE A 65 11.42 -5.95 -5.44
N VAL A 66 11.54 -4.70 -4.97
CA VAL A 66 12.23 -4.35 -3.72
C VAL A 66 11.57 -5.04 -2.53
N HIS A 67 10.23 -5.08 -2.51
CA HIS A 67 9.44 -5.72 -1.45
C HIS A 67 9.71 -7.22 -1.38
N ALA A 68 9.69 -7.91 -2.52
CA ALA A 68 9.99 -9.33 -2.59
C ALA A 68 11.40 -9.63 -2.05
N LYS A 69 12.39 -8.83 -2.45
CA LYS A 69 13.77 -8.95 -1.95
C LYS A 69 13.85 -8.75 -0.43
N LYS A 70 13.21 -7.70 0.11
CA LYS A 70 13.19 -7.44 1.57
C LYS A 70 12.56 -8.59 2.34
N LEU A 71 11.42 -9.12 1.86
CA LEU A 71 10.72 -10.24 2.51
C LEU A 71 11.59 -11.49 2.60
N ILE A 72 12.24 -11.89 1.49
CA ILE A 72 13.10 -13.09 1.49
C ILE A 72 14.38 -12.88 2.30
N GLN A 73 14.94 -11.67 2.36
CA GLN A 73 16.09 -11.37 3.22
C GLN A 73 15.77 -11.52 4.71
N LYS A 74 14.52 -11.31 5.11
CA LYS A 74 14.02 -11.57 6.47
C LYS A 74 13.64 -13.04 6.72
N GLY A 75 13.80 -13.92 5.72
CA GLY A 75 13.42 -15.32 5.83
C GLY A 75 11.90 -15.57 5.77
N LEU A 76 11.13 -14.58 5.37
CA LEU A 76 9.67 -14.67 5.29
C LEU A 76 9.23 -15.38 4.00
N LYS A 77 8.14 -16.17 4.09
CA LYS A 77 7.55 -16.86 2.95
C LYS A 77 6.85 -15.85 2.03
N ALA A 78 7.37 -15.66 0.82
CA ALA A 78 6.88 -14.65 -0.10
C ALA A 78 6.69 -15.18 -1.52
N TYR A 79 5.67 -14.62 -2.19
CA TYR A 79 5.42 -14.77 -3.62
C TYR A 79 5.42 -13.39 -4.27
N ILE A 80 5.99 -13.29 -5.47
CA ILE A 80 5.84 -12.12 -6.33
C ILE A 80 4.87 -12.46 -7.46
N ILE A 81 3.93 -11.55 -7.77
CA ILE A 81 3.04 -11.74 -8.92
C ILE A 81 3.81 -11.53 -10.24
N GLY A 82 3.43 -12.25 -11.27
CA GLY A 82 3.99 -12.08 -12.62
C GLY A 82 3.37 -10.91 -13.36
N GLY A 83 4.07 -10.38 -14.34
CA GLY A 83 3.60 -9.30 -15.20
C GLY A 83 4.72 -8.40 -15.71
N GLN A 84 4.34 -7.25 -16.27
CA GLN A 84 5.29 -6.24 -16.74
C GLN A 84 5.83 -5.43 -15.55
N ILE A 85 7.11 -5.17 -15.56
CA ILE A 85 7.76 -4.31 -14.56
C ILE A 85 7.75 -2.86 -15.05
N LYS A 86 7.18 -1.96 -14.25
CA LYS A 86 7.20 -0.53 -14.50
C LYS A 86 8.53 0.05 -14.04
N LEU A 87 9.25 0.70 -14.94
CA LEU A 87 10.62 1.19 -14.68
C LEU A 87 10.70 2.26 -13.60
N THR A 88 9.69 3.12 -13.49
CA THR A 88 9.69 4.26 -12.56
C THR A 88 9.45 3.88 -11.11
N THR A 89 8.66 2.83 -10.87
CA THR A 89 8.22 2.43 -9.52
C THR A 89 8.67 1.02 -9.13
N GLU A 90 9.28 0.27 -10.07
CA GLU A 90 9.69 -1.13 -9.88
C GLU A 90 8.52 -2.04 -9.46
N ALA A 91 7.31 -1.63 -9.84
CA ALA A 91 6.08 -2.36 -9.61
C ALA A 91 5.74 -3.29 -10.78
N VAL A 92 5.25 -4.48 -10.47
CA VAL A 92 4.65 -5.37 -11.45
C VAL A 92 3.20 -4.96 -11.70
N VAL A 93 2.86 -4.74 -12.96
CA VAL A 93 1.55 -4.24 -13.42
C VAL A 93 1.08 -5.02 -14.66
N GLY A 94 -0.10 -4.65 -15.15
CA GLY A 94 -0.67 -5.16 -16.40
C GLY A 94 -1.59 -6.36 -16.24
N THR A 95 -2.07 -6.88 -17.36
CA THR A 95 -3.11 -7.93 -17.40
C THR A 95 -2.68 -9.20 -16.69
N GLU A 96 -1.42 -9.62 -16.85
CA GLU A 96 -0.90 -10.82 -16.17
C GLU A 96 -0.88 -10.64 -14.65
N ALA A 97 -0.51 -9.44 -14.15
CA ALA A 97 -0.57 -9.13 -12.73
C ALA A 97 -1.99 -9.25 -12.18
N ILE A 98 -2.97 -8.68 -12.89
CA ILE A 98 -4.39 -8.78 -12.51
C ILE A 98 -4.87 -10.24 -12.51
N ASN A 99 -4.53 -11.03 -13.53
CA ASN A 99 -4.89 -12.44 -13.62
C ASN A 99 -4.26 -13.26 -12.49
N ASN A 100 -3.04 -12.95 -12.09
CA ASN A 100 -2.40 -13.58 -10.92
C ASN A 100 -3.16 -13.25 -9.63
N LEU A 101 -3.52 -11.97 -9.41
CA LEU A 101 -4.23 -11.53 -8.21
C LEU A 101 -5.59 -12.19 -8.03
N ARG A 102 -6.31 -12.45 -9.12
CA ARG A 102 -7.65 -13.08 -9.10
C ARG A 102 -7.68 -14.48 -8.47
N LYS A 103 -6.53 -15.14 -8.35
CA LYS A 103 -6.41 -16.47 -7.72
C LYS A 103 -6.35 -16.41 -6.19
N TYR A 104 -6.11 -15.23 -5.62
CA TYR A 104 -5.84 -15.07 -4.20
C TYR A 104 -7.05 -14.50 -3.45
N ASN A 105 -7.13 -14.84 -2.16
CA ASN A 105 -8.02 -14.22 -1.19
C ASN A 105 -7.16 -13.84 0.02
N PHE A 106 -6.92 -12.57 0.20
CA PHE A 106 -6.05 -12.07 1.25
C PHE A 106 -6.80 -11.87 2.56
N THR A 107 -6.20 -12.23 3.68
CA THR A 107 -6.73 -11.86 5.00
C THR A 107 -6.51 -10.39 5.28
N LYS A 108 -5.36 -9.87 4.85
CA LYS A 108 -4.98 -8.45 4.99
C LYS A 108 -4.27 -7.96 3.74
N THR A 109 -4.51 -6.71 3.38
CA THR A 109 -3.79 -6.02 2.31
C THR A 109 -3.25 -4.70 2.81
N PHE A 110 -2.03 -4.36 2.39
CA PHE A 110 -1.38 -3.09 2.68
C PHE A 110 -1.04 -2.40 1.38
N ILE A 111 -1.68 -1.27 1.11
CA ILE A 111 -1.68 -0.61 -0.19
C ILE A 111 -1.23 0.83 -0.01
N GLY A 112 -0.25 1.27 -0.81
CA GLY A 112 0.17 2.66 -0.88
C GLY A 112 -0.80 3.51 -1.70
N THR A 113 -0.79 4.82 -1.46
CA THR A 113 -1.60 5.77 -2.23
C THR A 113 -0.81 7.06 -2.51
N ASN A 114 -1.19 7.77 -3.57
CA ASN A 114 -0.68 9.10 -3.85
C ASN A 114 -1.60 10.19 -3.29
N GLY A 115 -2.90 9.95 -3.30
CA GLY A 115 -3.89 10.89 -2.79
C GLY A 115 -5.02 10.23 -2.03
N ILE A 116 -5.54 10.95 -1.03
CA ILE A 116 -6.69 10.59 -0.20
C ILE A 116 -7.58 11.83 -0.14
N SER A 117 -8.82 11.74 -0.65
CA SER A 117 -9.78 12.83 -0.51
C SER A 117 -11.18 12.30 -0.19
N VAL A 118 -11.99 13.10 0.48
CA VAL A 118 -13.37 12.72 0.83
C VAL A 118 -14.19 12.48 -0.43
N LYS A 119 -14.01 13.32 -1.44
CA LYS A 119 -14.75 13.24 -2.71
C LYS A 119 -14.19 12.19 -3.65
N GLY A 120 -12.86 12.14 -3.82
CA GLY A 120 -12.20 11.32 -4.85
C GLY A 120 -11.73 9.95 -4.35
N GLY A 121 -11.81 9.69 -3.04
CA GLY A 121 -11.34 8.44 -2.45
C GLY A 121 -9.81 8.31 -2.51
N TYR A 122 -9.34 7.10 -2.76
CA TYR A 122 -7.91 6.78 -2.92
C TYR A 122 -7.51 6.88 -4.39
N SER A 123 -6.47 7.64 -4.70
CA SER A 123 -6.09 7.92 -6.08
C SER A 123 -4.58 7.82 -6.33
N THR A 124 -4.25 7.59 -7.60
CA THR A 124 -2.88 7.50 -8.13
C THR A 124 -2.84 8.09 -9.54
N PRO A 125 -1.70 8.59 -10.03
CA PRO A 125 -1.62 9.12 -11.39
C PRO A 125 -1.62 8.05 -12.48
N ASP A 126 -1.32 6.79 -12.16
CA ASP A 126 -1.07 5.73 -13.13
C ASP A 126 -2.24 4.73 -13.23
N VAL A 127 -2.72 4.51 -14.46
CA VAL A 127 -3.87 3.62 -14.75
C VAL A 127 -3.57 2.16 -14.42
N GLU A 128 -2.37 1.68 -14.74
CA GLU A 128 -2.01 0.28 -14.53
C GLU A 128 -1.80 -0.03 -13.04
N GLU A 129 -1.18 0.89 -12.30
CA GLU A 129 -1.07 0.76 -10.83
C GLU A 129 -2.44 0.86 -10.15
N ALA A 130 -3.31 1.76 -10.61
CA ALA A 130 -4.69 1.85 -10.12
C ALA A 130 -5.45 0.54 -10.32
N ALA A 131 -5.28 -0.12 -11.47
CA ALA A 131 -5.93 -1.39 -11.76
C ALA A 131 -5.46 -2.51 -10.80
N VAL A 132 -4.17 -2.59 -10.51
CA VAL A 132 -3.62 -3.54 -9.52
C VAL A 132 -4.19 -3.25 -8.13
N LYS A 133 -4.14 -2.00 -7.66
CA LYS A 133 -4.65 -1.60 -6.34
C LYS A 133 -6.15 -1.88 -6.20
N SER A 134 -6.93 -1.59 -7.23
CA SER A 134 -8.37 -1.88 -7.25
C SER A 134 -8.67 -3.38 -7.17
N GLU A 135 -7.93 -4.22 -7.90
CA GLU A 135 -8.11 -5.68 -7.79
C GLU A 135 -7.70 -6.20 -6.41
N VAL A 136 -6.64 -5.67 -5.81
CA VAL A 136 -6.20 -6.03 -4.45
C VAL A 136 -7.28 -5.69 -3.41
N LEU A 137 -7.89 -4.50 -3.48
CA LEU A 137 -8.99 -4.10 -2.59
C LEU A 137 -10.15 -5.10 -2.64
N LYS A 138 -10.49 -5.61 -3.84
CA LYS A 138 -11.55 -6.62 -4.03
C LYS A 138 -11.19 -7.97 -3.44
N ARG A 139 -9.90 -8.29 -3.31
CA ARG A 139 -9.39 -9.58 -2.85
C ARG A 139 -9.06 -9.61 -1.36
N GLY A 140 -9.01 -8.46 -0.70
CA GLY A 140 -8.71 -8.34 0.72
C GLY A 140 -9.94 -8.40 1.60
N ARG A 141 -9.86 -9.15 2.69
CA ARG A 141 -10.89 -9.14 3.75
C ARG A 141 -10.77 -7.90 4.61
N ASN A 142 -9.54 -7.55 4.99
CA ASN A 142 -9.21 -6.35 5.75
C ASN A 142 -8.17 -5.55 4.95
N ASN A 143 -8.58 -4.42 4.43
CA ASN A 143 -7.72 -3.56 3.61
C ASN A 143 -7.18 -2.39 4.44
N PHE A 144 -5.91 -2.07 4.25
CA PHE A 144 -5.23 -0.95 4.88
C PHE A 144 -4.57 -0.09 3.81
N ILE A 145 -4.86 1.21 3.82
CA ILE A 145 -4.16 2.19 2.99
C ILE A 145 -3.09 2.86 3.84
N LEU A 146 -1.85 2.81 3.40
CA LEU A 146 -0.72 3.45 4.05
C LEU A 146 -0.37 4.75 3.33
N GLY A 147 -0.50 5.86 4.02
CA GLY A 147 -0.18 7.18 3.48
C GLY A 147 0.13 8.16 4.60
N ASP A 148 1.20 8.96 4.44
CA ASP A 148 1.54 10.04 5.36
C ASP A 148 0.57 11.22 5.21
N HIS A 149 0.60 12.16 6.18
CA HIS A 149 -0.26 13.34 6.22
C HIS A 149 -0.26 14.14 4.90
N THR A 150 0.83 14.11 4.14
CA THR A 150 0.92 14.85 2.88
C THR A 150 0.05 14.29 1.75
N LYS A 151 -0.57 13.13 1.94
CA LYS A 151 -1.44 12.48 0.95
C LYS A 151 -2.89 12.93 1.05
N PHE A 152 -3.29 13.51 2.18
CA PHE A 152 -4.65 14.00 2.39
C PHE A 152 -4.95 15.24 1.55
N ASP A 153 -6.22 15.43 1.22
CA ASP A 153 -6.74 16.52 0.37
C ASP A 153 -6.11 16.59 -1.04
N LYS A 154 -5.59 15.46 -1.50
CA LYS A 154 -5.02 15.32 -2.85
C LYS A 154 -5.81 14.32 -3.68
N GLU A 155 -6.05 14.72 -4.93
CA GLU A 155 -6.67 13.88 -5.96
C GLU A 155 -5.72 13.75 -7.15
N TYR A 156 -5.57 12.51 -7.60
CA TYR A 156 -4.81 12.17 -8.81
C TYR A 156 -5.75 11.64 -9.89
N ALA A 157 -5.23 11.46 -11.10
CA ALA A 157 -6.01 11.18 -12.29
C ALA A 157 -6.89 9.93 -12.21
N VAL A 158 -6.51 8.92 -11.42
CA VAL A 158 -7.22 7.64 -11.37
C VAL A 158 -7.56 7.26 -9.93
N THR A 159 -8.84 7.17 -9.63
CA THR A 159 -9.35 6.61 -8.37
C THR A 159 -9.34 5.08 -8.44
N PHE A 160 -8.85 4.43 -7.39
CA PHE A 160 -8.82 2.98 -7.29
C PHE A 160 -9.67 2.40 -6.16
N GLY A 161 -10.19 3.24 -5.27
CA GLY A 161 -11.08 2.83 -4.19
C GLY A 161 -11.74 4.03 -3.52
N ILE A 162 -12.82 3.78 -2.79
CA ILE A 162 -13.50 4.78 -1.94
C ILE A 162 -13.03 4.65 -0.50
N LEU A 163 -13.25 5.68 0.33
CA LEU A 163 -12.74 5.71 1.71
C LEU A 163 -13.22 4.52 2.56
N LYS A 164 -14.43 4.02 2.30
CA LYS A 164 -15.02 2.86 3.02
C LYS A 164 -14.33 1.53 2.72
N ASP A 165 -13.53 1.44 1.66
CA ASP A 165 -12.93 0.19 1.23
C ASP A 165 -11.77 -0.26 2.14
N ALA A 166 -11.21 0.65 2.94
CA ALA A 166 -10.04 0.37 3.76
C ALA A 166 -9.96 1.19 5.04
N CYS A 167 -9.19 0.69 6.00
CA CYS A 167 -8.70 1.47 7.13
C CYS A 167 -7.46 2.26 6.68
N ILE A 168 -7.39 3.54 7.00
CA ILE A 168 -6.23 4.38 6.73
C ILE A 168 -5.24 4.24 7.89
N VAL A 169 -3.97 4.04 7.59
CA VAL A 169 -2.86 4.12 8.53
C VAL A 169 -1.99 5.30 8.12
N THR A 170 -1.88 6.29 8.98
CA THR A 170 -1.13 7.54 8.74
C THR A 170 -0.24 7.87 9.94
N ASP A 171 0.67 8.81 9.78
CA ASP A 171 1.45 9.38 10.87
C ASP A 171 0.57 10.22 11.81
N GLU A 172 -0.11 11.22 11.25
CA GLU A 172 -1.05 12.08 11.94
C GLU A 172 -2.19 12.53 11.02
N LEU A 173 -3.32 12.92 11.59
CA LEU A 173 -4.48 13.40 10.85
C LEU A 173 -4.96 14.73 11.45
N GLU A 174 -4.79 15.82 10.69
CA GLU A 174 -5.21 17.16 11.12
C GLU A 174 -6.73 17.35 11.00
N ASP A 175 -7.33 16.85 9.90
CA ASP A 175 -8.76 17.01 9.61
C ASP A 175 -9.57 15.78 10.03
N ASN A 176 -10.47 15.97 10.98
CA ASN A 176 -11.35 14.94 11.50
C ASN A 176 -12.46 14.51 10.52
N GLU A 177 -12.71 15.24 9.42
CA GLU A 177 -13.74 14.89 8.44
C GLU A 177 -13.52 13.47 7.88
N PHE A 178 -12.27 13.09 7.66
CA PHE A 178 -11.94 11.74 7.18
C PHE A 178 -12.42 10.61 8.09
N ARG A 179 -12.51 10.85 9.41
CA ARG A 179 -13.00 9.86 10.38
C ARG A 179 -14.50 9.56 10.25
N GLU A 180 -15.25 10.45 9.62
CA GLU A 180 -16.66 10.22 9.31
C GLU A 180 -16.85 9.22 8.17
N HIS A 181 -15.79 9.05 7.33
CA HIS A 181 -15.84 8.26 6.11
C HIS A 181 -14.98 6.99 6.17
N ALA A 182 -13.99 6.93 7.04
CA ALA A 182 -13.08 5.79 7.18
C ALA A 182 -12.60 5.61 8.62
N VAL A 183 -12.20 4.39 8.96
CA VAL A 183 -11.41 4.14 10.19
C VAL A 183 -10.00 4.63 9.94
N VAL A 184 -9.47 5.45 10.84
CA VAL A 184 -8.10 5.99 10.76
C VAL A 184 -7.30 5.57 11.99
N LYS A 185 -6.12 5.04 11.75
CA LYS A 185 -5.10 4.74 12.78
C LYS A 185 -3.92 5.69 12.60
N GLU A 186 -3.55 6.37 13.66
CA GLU A 186 -2.42 7.30 13.65
C GLU A 186 -1.23 6.68 14.39
N ALA A 187 -0.02 6.91 13.85
CA ALA A 187 1.20 6.38 14.42
C ALA A 187 1.77 7.27 15.55
N PHE A 188 1.45 8.56 15.54
CA PHE A 188 1.87 9.53 16.56
C PHE A 188 0.77 9.89 17.57
N ALA A 189 -0.33 9.15 17.60
CA ALA A 189 -1.41 9.36 18.55
C ALA A 189 -1.12 8.74 19.94
#